data_cea282361c15ce8da2121dd2f7132de2
#
_entry.id   cea282361c15ce8da2121dd2f7132de2
#
_cell.length_a   1.000
_cell.length_b   1.000
_cell.length_c   1.000
_cell.angle_alpha   90.00
_cell.angle_beta   90.00
_cell.angle_gamma   90.00
#
_symmetry.space_group_name_H-M   'P 1'
#
loop_
_entity.id
_entity.type
_entity.pdbx_description
1 polymer ?
#
loop_
_entity_poly.entity_id
_entity_poly.type
_entity_poly.pdbx_seq_one_letter_code
_entity_poly.pdbx_strand_id
1 'polypeptide(L)'
;MSEDLATEVTEVTEESIAEPGQETDPVSALTADLQRLQAEYANYKKRVERDRSLAHELAISSVLIELLPVLDDIERAQTHGELTGGFKAVADQIAATTERIGLTKYGSEGDLFDPQIHEALLHDTSPDVTTSTATKILQPGYKFKERILRPARVGVTDPEETQAAE
;
A
#
# COMPACT_ATOMS: atom_id res chain seq x y z
N MET A 1 22.39 -92.02 -34.76
CA MET A 1 23.48 -91.10 -35.09
C MET A 1 23.11 -89.72 -34.57
N SER A 2 23.69 -89.48 -33.47
CA SER A 2 24.50 -88.31 -33.12
C SER A 2 23.68 -87.08 -32.87
N GLU A 3 23.52 -86.70 -31.57
CA GLU A 3 24.26 -85.69 -30.83
C GLU A 3 23.77 -84.31 -31.22
N ASP A 4 23.36 -83.43 -30.32
CA ASP A 4 24.14 -82.82 -29.23
C ASP A 4 23.25 -82.11 -28.22
N LEU A 5 23.64 -82.27 -26.97
CA LEU A 5 23.10 -81.52 -25.83
C LEU A 5 23.71 -80.19 -25.80
N ALA A 6 22.89 -79.18 -25.71
CA ALA A 6 23.32 -77.85 -25.22
C ALA A 6 22.42 -77.43 -24.07
N THR A 7 23.02 -77.46 -22.90
CA THR A 7 22.50 -77.01 -21.62
C THR A 7 22.41 -75.47 -21.59
N GLU A 8 21.22 -74.92 -21.52
CA GLU A 8 21.05 -73.50 -21.31
C GLU A 8 20.81 -73.24 -19.82
N VAL A 9 21.81 -72.68 -19.22
CA VAL A 9 21.81 -72.29 -17.81
C VAL A 9 20.95 -70.97 -17.69
N THR A 10 19.80 -71.12 -17.08
CA THR A 10 18.92 -69.98 -16.78
C THR A 10 19.55 -69.16 -15.64
N GLU A 11 19.97 -67.97 -15.97
CA GLU A 11 20.46 -66.98 -15.07
C GLU A 11 19.29 -66.48 -14.19
N VAL A 12 19.37 -66.77 -12.90
CA VAL A 12 18.42 -66.32 -11.91
C VAL A 12 18.70 -64.83 -11.66
N THR A 13 17.84 -63.95 -12.19
CA THR A 13 17.85 -62.52 -11.91
C THR A 13 17.54 -62.33 -10.43
N GLU A 14 18.47 -61.74 -9.72
CA GLU A 14 18.28 -61.22 -8.36
C GLU A 14 17.10 -60.26 -8.32
N GLU A 15 16.04 -60.70 -7.68
CA GLU A 15 14.89 -59.88 -7.34
C GLU A 15 15.34 -58.78 -6.37
N SER A 16 15.33 -57.53 -6.86
CA SER A 16 15.62 -56.33 -6.08
C SER A 16 14.70 -56.32 -4.87
N ILE A 17 15.28 -56.59 -3.70
CA ILE A 17 14.60 -56.38 -2.41
C ILE A 17 14.31 -54.91 -2.26
N ALA A 18 13.06 -54.53 -2.49
CA ALA A 18 12.55 -53.17 -2.14
C ALA A 18 12.78 -52.99 -0.64
N GLU A 19 13.56 -51.99 -0.27
CA GLU A 19 13.73 -51.56 1.11
C GLU A 19 12.35 -51.34 1.74
N PRO A 20 12.10 -51.83 2.96
CA PRO A 20 10.84 -51.57 3.64
C PRO A 20 10.76 -50.08 3.90
N GLY A 21 9.76 -49.42 3.25
CA GLY A 21 9.46 -48.00 3.51
C GLY A 21 9.42 -47.78 5.01
N GLN A 22 10.12 -46.75 5.48
CA GLN A 22 10.10 -46.33 6.88
C GLN A 22 8.65 -46.20 7.31
N GLU A 23 8.15 -47.13 8.10
CA GLU A 23 6.91 -47.00 8.82
C GLU A 23 7.09 -45.83 9.79
N THR A 24 6.72 -44.65 9.35
CA THR A 24 6.67 -43.47 10.25
C THR A 24 5.72 -43.79 11.36
N ASP A 25 6.23 -43.83 12.59
CA ASP A 25 5.42 -44.06 13.79
C ASP A 25 4.16 -43.20 13.73
N PRO A 26 2.95 -43.76 13.81
CA PRO A 26 1.69 -42.98 13.71
C PRO A 26 1.63 -41.79 14.67
N VAL A 27 2.31 -41.90 15.81
CA VAL A 27 2.38 -40.81 16.81
C VAL A 27 3.26 -39.69 16.27
N SER A 28 4.37 -39.99 15.64
CA SER A 28 5.26 -38.94 15.06
C SER A 28 4.60 -38.23 13.88
N ALA A 29 3.90 -38.97 13.02
CA ALA A 29 3.13 -38.40 11.90
C ALA A 29 2.01 -37.46 12.43
N LEU A 30 1.24 -37.89 13.42
CA LEU A 30 0.18 -37.11 14.02
C LEU A 30 0.74 -35.85 14.73
N THR A 31 1.89 -35.98 15.39
CA THR A 31 2.56 -34.85 16.03
C THR A 31 3.01 -33.82 15.00
N ALA A 32 3.58 -34.26 13.86
CA ALA A 32 3.96 -33.37 12.76
C ALA A 32 2.74 -32.67 12.16
N ASP A 33 1.63 -33.37 11.98
CA ASP A 33 0.38 -32.79 11.50
C ASP A 33 -0.20 -31.74 12.48
N LEU A 34 -0.15 -32.02 13.77
CA LEU A 34 -0.57 -31.04 14.80
C LEU A 34 0.33 -29.78 14.80
N GLN A 35 1.63 -29.97 14.68
CA GLN A 35 2.56 -28.83 14.59
C GLN A 35 2.31 -27.98 13.33
N ARG A 36 2.09 -28.64 12.18
CA ARG A 36 1.73 -27.96 10.94
C ARG A 36 0.42 -27.19 11.10
N LEU A 37 -0.62 -27.82 11.63
CA LEU A 37 -1.91 -27.20 11.85
C LEU A 37 -1.82 -26.00 12.82
N GLN A 38 -1.02 -26.12 13.87
CA GLN A 38 -0.77 -25.00 14.80
C GLN A 38 -0.08 -23.81 14.08
N ALA A 39 0.90 -24.09 13.22
CA ALA A 39 1.58 -23.07 12.44
C ALA A 39 0.63 -22.39 11.45
N GLU A 40 -0.18 -23.17 10.74
CA GLU A 40 -1.20 -22.67 9.81
C GLU A 40 -2.24 -21.80 10.54
N TYR A 41 -2.71 -22.25 11.70
CA TYR A 41 -3.66 -21.49 12.52
C TYR A 41 -3.06 -20.19 13.05
N ALA A 42 -1.80 -20.19 13.49
CA ALA A 42 -1.10 -18.98 13.91
C ALA A 42 -0.97 -17.97 12.76
N ASN A 43 -0.62 -18.43 11.57
CA ASN A 43 -0.55 -17.60 10.38
C ASN A 43 -1.94 -17.07 9.97
N TYR A 44 -2.96 -17.90 10.03
CA TYR A 44 -4.34 -17.50 9.79
C TYR A 44 -4.79 -16.40 10.75
N LYS A 45 -4.57 -16.59 12.06
CA LYS A 45 -4.91 -15.59 13.08
C LYS A 45 -4.23 -14.25 12.82
N LYS A 46 -2.92 -14.28 12.51
CA LYS A 46 -2.16 -13.06 12.18
C LYS A 46 -2.71 -12.35 10.94
N ARG A 47 -3.10 -13.11 9.92
CA ARG A 47 -3.73 -12.57 8.70
C ARG A 47 -5.07 -11.92 9.02
N VAL A 48 -5.95 -12.62 9.74
CA VAL A 48 -7.28 -12.12 10.11
C VAL A 48 -7.17 -10.82 10.91
N GLU A 49 -6.24 -10.73 11.86
CA GLU A 49 -6.05 -9.52 12.66
C GLU A 49 -5.59 -8.33 11.79
N ARG A 50 -4.66 -8.59 10.87
CA ARG A 50 -4.24 -7.58 9.89
C ARG A 50 -5.39 -7.13 8.99
N ASP A 51 -6.16 -8.08 8.46
CA ASP A 51 -7.26 -7.79 7.55
C ASP A 51 -8.38 -6.99 8.29
N ARG A 52 -8.62 -7.30 9.57
CA ARG A 52 -9.54 -6.54 10.43
C ARG A 52 -9.06 -5.10 10.64
N SER A 53 -7.77 -4.91 10.92
CA SER A 53 -7.19 -3.57 11.06
C SER A 53 -7.31 -2.77 9.77
N LEU A 54 -7.01 -3.38 8.62
CA LEU A 54 -7.16 -2.76 7.31
C LEU A 54 -8.61 -2.39 7.02
N ALA A 55 -9.57 -3.28 7.30
CA ALA A 55 -10.99 -2.99 7.12
C ALA A 55 -11.45 -1.79 7.95
N HIS A 56 -10.98 -1.68 9.20
CA HIS A 56 -11.28 -0.54 10.06
C HIS A 56 -10.68 0.77 9.49
N GLU A 57 -9.45 0.74 9.01
CA GLU A 57 -8.81 1.90 8.39
C GLU A 57 -9.51 2.33 7.10
N LEU A 58 -9.94 1.37 6.28
CA LEU A 58 -10.70 1.65 5.07
C LEU A 58 -12.05 2.30 5.37
N ALA A 59 -12.75 1.84 6.40
CA ALA A 59 -14.03 2.42 6.82
C ALA A 59 -13.85 3.88 7.27
N ILE A 60 -12.83 4.18 8.08
CA ILE A 60 -12.52 5.56 8.49
C ILE A 60 -12.15 6.41 7.27
N SER A 61 -11.30 5.88 6.38
CA SER A 61 -10.91 6.58 5.16
C SER A 61 -12.11 6.96 4.29
N SER A 62 -13.08 6.06 4.16
CA SER A 62 -14.31 6.33 3.40
C SER A 62 -15.09 7.50 3.98
N VAL A 63 -15.28 7.54 5.30
CA VAL A 63 -15.97 8.66 5.97
C VAL A 63 -15.20 9.97 5.82
N LEU A 64 -13.88 9.92 5.93
CA LEU A 64 -13.04 11.11 5.77
C LEU A 64 -13.10 11.66 4.33
N ILE A 65 -13.14 10.79 3.32
CA ILE A 65 -13.29 11.20 1.91
C ILE A 65 -14.59 11.97 1.70
N GLU A 66 -15.70 11.48 2.27
CA GLU A 66 -17.00 12.18 2.19
C GLU A 66 -17.01 13.52 2.95
N LEU A 67 -16.11 13.71 3.89
CA LEU A 67 -15.97 14.98 4.65
C LEU A 67 -15.09 16.00 3.94
N LEU A 68 -14.21 15.60 3.00
CA LEU A 68 -13.29 16.51 2.32
C LEU A 68 -13.96 17.72 1.67
N PRO A 69 -15.13 17.61 1.01
CA PRO A 69 -15.82 18.80 0.46
C PRO A 69 -16.16 19.84 1.52
N VAL A 70 -16.54 19.41 2.72
CA VAL A 70 -16.85 20.33 3.83
C VAL A 70 -15.58 21.08 4.29
N LEU A 71 -14.44 20.39 4.34
CA LEU A 71 -13.17 21.02 4.67
C LEU A 71 -12.72 21.99 3.59
N ASP A 72 -12.97 21.69 2.32
CA ASP A 72 -12.70 22.61 1.20
C ASP A 72 -13.57 23.88 1.29
N ASP A 73 -14.86 23.73 1.65
CA ASP A 73 -15.76 24.86 1.84
C ASP A 73 -15.34 25.75 3.00
N ILE A 74 -14.88 25.15 4.10
CA ILE A 74 -14.33 25.89 5.24
C ILE A 74 -13.08 26.67 4.82
N GLU A 75 -12.18 26.06 4.06
CA GLU A 75 -10.97 26.70 3.57
C GLU A 75 -11.29 27.86 2.62
N ARG A 76 -12.26 27.68 1.75
CA ARG A 76 -12.74 28.72 0.86
C ARG A 76 -13.34 29.89 1.65
N ALA A 77 -14.17 29.62 2.68
CA ALA A 77 -14.70 30.65 3.56
C ALA A 77 -13.58 31.39 4.32
N GLN A 78 -12.53 30.68 4.72
CA GLN A 78 -11.35 31.27 5.34
C GLN A 78 -10.63 32.23 4.39
N THR A 79 -10.42 31.85 3.16
CA THR A 79 -9.75 32.63 2.11
C THR A 79 -10.55 33.93 1.79
N HIS A 80 -11.89 33.84 1.85
CA HIS A 80 -12.76 35.00 1.63
C HIS A 80 -12.99 35.88 2.90
N GLY A 81 -12.40 35.49 4.04
CA GLY A 81 -12.57 36.24 5.30
C GLY A 81 -13.94 36.07 5.96
N GLU A 82 -14.72 35.08 5.52
CA GLU A 82 -16.08 34.78 6.02
C GLU A 82 -16.08 33.93 7.29
N LEU A 83 -14.91 33.41 7.68
CA LEU A 83 -14.74 32.51 8.84
C LEU A 83 -14.68 33.37 10.12
N THR A 84 -15.85 33.83 10.62
CA THR A 84 -15.96 34.70 11.78
C THR A 84 -16.89 34.16 12.86
N GLY A 85 -16.73 34.64 14.10
CA GLY A 85 -17.63 34.35 15.21
C GLY A 85 -17.81 32.86 15.50
N GLY A 86 -19.05 32.43 15.65
CA GLY A 86 -19.40 31.03 15.94
C GLY A 86 -19.04 30.08 14.82
N PHE A 87 -19.09 30.50 13.56
CA PHE A 87 -18.70 29.66 12.43
C PHE A 87 -17.20 29.30 12.47
N LYS A 88 -16.35 30.27 12.86
CA LYS A 88 -14.92 29.99 13.07
C LYS A 88 -14.70 28.91 14.14
N ALA A 89 -15.40 29.04 15.27
CA ALA A 89 -15.26 28.03 16.36
C ALA A 89 -15.66 26.63 15.93
N VAL A 90 -16.71 26.49 15.12
CA VAL A 90 -17.13 25.19 14.56
C VAL A 90 -16.10 24.67 13.58
N ALA A 91 -15.58 25.50 12.69
CA ALA A 91 -14.55 25.13 11.72
C ALA A 91 -13.27 24.65 12.41
N ASP A 92 -12.78 25.40 13.41
CA ASP A 92 -11.61 25.04 14.21
C ASP A 92 -11.83 23.69 14.94
N GLN A 93 -13.04 23.45 15.46
CA GLN A 93 -13.39 22.17 16.10
C GLN A 93 -13.42 21.00 15.13
N ILE A 94 -13.93 21.19 13.91
CA ILE A 94 -13.92 20.16 12.86
C ILE A 94 -12.47 19.83 12.47
N ALA A 95 -11.65 20.85 12.21
CA ALA A 95 -10.24 20.68 11.88
C ALA A 95 -9.49 19.91 12.97
N ALA A 96 -9.61 20.31 14.23
CA ALA A 96 -8.98 19.63 15.36
C ALA A 96 -9.48 18.20 15.53
N THR A 97 -10.76 17.93 15.25
CA THR A 97 -11.32 16.58 15.35
C THR A 97 -10.79 15.66 14.25
N THR A 98 -10.75 16.12 13.02
CA THR A 98 -10.22 15.34 11.87
C THR A 98 -8.72 15.10 12.02
N GLU A 99 -7.96 16.05 12.49
CA GLU A 99 -6.53 15.89 12.80
C GLU A 99 -6.30 14.85 13.90
N ARG A 100 -7.10 14.86 14.97
CA ARG A 100 -7.03 13.84 16.04
C ARG A 100 -7.39 12.44 15.57
N ILE A 101 -8.25 12.31 14.57
CA ILE A 101 -8.55 11.02 13.92
C ILE A 101 -7.34 10.54 13.10
N GLY A 102 -6.47 11.45 12.66
CA GLY A 102 -5.26 11.16 11.90
C GLY A 102 -5.31 11.65 10.44
N LEU A 103 -6.27 12.54 10.12
CA LEU A 103 -6.28 13.23 8.82
C LEU A 103 -5.17 14.29 8.82
N THR A 104 -4.36 14.29 7.79
CA THR A 104 -3.28 15.28 7.62
C THR A 104 -3.44 15.97 6.28
N LYS A 105 -3.46 17.29 6.29
CA LYS A 105 -3.41 18.14 5.11
C LYS A 105 -1.97 18.25 4.63
N TYR A 106 -1.76 18.29 3.33
CA TYR A 106 -0.46 18.50 2.71
C TYR A 106 -0.59 19.28 1.39
N GLY A 107 0.55 19.67 0.85
CA GLY A 107 0.65 20.54 -0.32
C GLY A 107 0.73 21.99 0.12
N SER A 108 1.94 22.55 0.10
CA SER A 108 2.23 23.96 0.36
C SER A 108 2.89 24.57 -0.87
N GLU A 109 2.70 25.86 -1.06
CA GLU A 109 3.42 26.58 -2.09
C GLU A 109 4.92 26.52 -1.83
N GLY A 110 5.69 26.14 -2.84
CA GLY A 110 7.12 25.92 -2.75
C GLY A 110 7.54 24.46 -2.49
N ASP A 111 6.58 23.54 -2.28
CA ASP A 111 6.89 22.12 -2.18
C ASP A 111 7.46 21.59 -3.51
N LEU A 112 8.41 20.66 -3.44
CA LEU A 112 8.86 19.94 -4.62
C LEU A 112 7.71 19.13 -5.20
N PHE A 113 7.58 19.18 -6.52
CA PHE A 113 6.55 18.39 -7.20
C PHE A 113 6.87 16.89 -7.11
N ASP A 114 5.95 16.13 -6.57
CA ASP A 114 6.00 14.67 -6.49
C ASP A 114 4.74 14.08 -7.14
N PRO A 115 4.86 13.37 -8.27
CA PRO A 115 3.72 12.77 -8.96
C PRO A 115 2.93 11.75 -8.13
N GLN A 116 3.51 11.24 -7.03
CA GLN A 116 2.83 10.27 -6.18
C GLN A 116 1.78 10.91 -5.27
N ILE A 117 1.96 12.18 -4.94
CA ILE A 117 1.10 12.92 -3.99
C ILE A 117 0.48 14.18 -4.59
N HIS A 118 1.00 14.68 -5.71
CA HIS A 118 0.52 15.88 -6.39
C HIS A 118 -0.09 15.55 -7.75
N GLU A 119 -1.18 16.24 -8.08
CA GLU A 119 -1.84 16.25 -9.39
C GLU A 119 -1.61 17.63 -10.03
N ALA A 120 -0.77 17.72 -11.04
CA ALA A 120 -0.51 18.95 -11.76
C ALA A 120 -1.68 19.29 -12.69
N LEU A 121 -2.35 20.42 -12.46
CA LEU A 121 -3.43 20.94 -13.32
C LEU A 121 -2.98 22.11 -14.19
N LEU A 122 -1.99 22.87 -13.74
CA LEU A 122 -1.38 23.98 -14.46
C LEU A 122 0.11 23.72 -14.56
N HIS A 123 0.70 24.13 -15.67
CA HIS A 123 2.11 23.94 -15.95
C HIS A 123 2.68 25.24 -16.51
N ASP A 124 3.67 25.78 -15.83
CA ASP A 124 4.38 26.99 -16.20
C ASP A 124 5.89 26.74 -16.20
N THR A 125 6.67 27.63 -16.80
CA THR A 125 8.14 27.62 -16.78
C THR A 125 8.65 28.93 -16.22
N SER A 126 9.70 28.90 -15.40
CA SER A 126 10.31 30.10 -14.85
C SER A 126 11.81 29.89 -14.58
N PRO A 127 12.62 30.93 -14.82
CA PRO A 127 14.04 30.90 -14.44
C PRO A 127 14.26 30.94 -12.91
N ASP A 128 13.24 31.26 -12.14
CA ASP A 128 13.34 31.41 -10.69
C ASP A 128 13.34 30.08 -9.92
N VAL A 129 13.00 28.98 -10.58
CA VAL A 129 12.99 27.64 -9.99
C VAL A 129 14.10 26.78 -10.62
N THR A 130 14.73 25.95 -9.78
CA THR A 130 15.79 25.03 -10.22
C THR A 130 15.31 23.59 -10.39
N THR A 131 14.13 23.28 -9.86
CA THR A 131 13.48 21.99 -9.91
C THR A 131 11.98 22.17 -10.03
N SER A 132 11.28 21.17 -10.58
CA SER A 132 9.81 21.19 -10.66
C SER A 132 9.19 21.42 -9.29
N THR A 133 8.50 22.56 -9.13
CA THR A 133 8.00 23.04 -7.86
C THR A 133 6.50 23.32 -7.95
N ALA A 134 5.75 22.96 -6.92
CA ALA A 134 4.34 23.34 -6.76
C ALA A 134 4.26 24.80 -6.34
N THR A 135 4.09 25.71 -7.29
CA THR A 135 4.06 27.15 -7.04
C THR A 135 2.69 27.67 -6.66
N LYS A 136 1.64 26.92 -6.97
CA LYS A 136 0.27 27.30 -6.64
C LYS A 136 -0.52 26.09 -6.17
N ILE A 137 -1.18 26.19 -5.03
CA ILE A 137 -2.07 25.16 -4.53
C ILE A 137 -3.51 25.52 -4.91
N LEU A 138 -4.08 24.74 -5.84
CA LEU A 138 -5.46 24.93 -6.29
C LEU A 138 -6.45 24.22 -5.35
N GLN A 139 -6.04 23.07 -4.81
CA GLN A 139 -6.79 22.31 -3.85
C GLN A 139 -5.81 21.47 -3.01
N PRO A 140 -5.90 21.54 -1.67
CA PRO A 140 -4.98 20.80 -0.82
C PRO A 140 -5.17 19.30 -0.91
N GLY A 141 -4.09 18.58 -0.72
CA GLY A 141 -4.11 17.14 -0.55
C GLY A 141 -4.42 16.73 0.89
N TYR A 142 -4.99 15.54 1.02
CA TYR A 142 -5.26 14.94 2.32
C TYR A 142 -4.80 13.49 2.37
N LYS A 143 -4.19 13.10 3.49
CA LYS A 143 -3.83 11.71 3.79
C LYS A 143 -4.35 11.30 5.16
N PHE A 144 -4.68 10.05 5.30
CA PHE A 144 -5.01 9.41 6.56
C PHE A 144 -3.91 8.39 6.87
N LYS A 145 -3.12 8.66 7.90
CA LYS A 145 -1.88 7.93 8.18
C LYS A 145 -0.97 7.95 6.93
N GLU A 146 -0.63 6.78 6.39
CA GLU A 146 0.18 6.65 5.17
C GLU A 146 -0.65 6.60 3.87
N ARG A 147 -1.99 6.57 3.98
CA ARG A 147 -2.87 6.45 2.82
C ARG A 147 -3.25 7.81 2.29
N ILE A 148 -2.97 8.07 1.01
CA ILE A 148 -3.45 9.26 0.31
C ILE A 148 -4.95 9.08 0.06
N LEU A 149 -5.75 10.03 0.58
CA LEU A 149 -7.19 10.08 0.33
C LEU A 149 -7.50 10.91 -0.92
N ARG A 150 -6.75 11.99 -1.11
CA ARG A 150 -6.83 12.86 -2.28
C ARG A 150 -5.47 13.51 -2.55
N PRO A 151 -4.95 13.47 -3.79
CA PRO A 151 -3.75 14.21 -4.15
C PRO A 151 -3.97 15.73 -4.04
N ALA A 152 -2.90 16.46 -3.77
CA ALA A 152 -2.95 17.92 -3.85
C ALA A 152 -2.98 18.35 -5.31
N ARG A 153 -3.95 19.18 -5.71
CA ARG A 153 -4.03 19.75 -7.04
C ARG A 153 -3.24 21.05 -7.09
N VAL A 154 -2.23 21.07 -7.94
CA VAL A 154 -1.23 22.13 -7.93
C VAL A 154 -0.98 22.69 -9.33
N GLY A 155 -0.52 23.94 -9.38
CA GLY A 155 0.20 24.48 -10.51
C GLY A 155 1.67 24.23 -10.32
N VAL A 156 2.31 23.60 -11.30
CA VAL A 156 3.73 23.26 -11.27
C VAL A 156 4.48 24.27 -12.13
N THR A 157 5.61 24.72 -11.66
CA THR A 157 6.56 25.51 -12.42
C THR A 157 7.85 24.71 -12.58
N ASP A 158 8.25 24.51 -13.82
CA ASP A 158 9.50 23.88 -14.17
C ASP A 158 10.60 24.91 -14.42
N PRO A 159 11.86 24.54 -14.21
CA PRO A 159 12.98 25.41 -14.58
C PRO A 159 12.96 25.66 -16.10
N GLU A 160 13.24 26.92 -16.49
CA GLU A 160 13.45 27.25 -17.88
C GLU A 160 14.73 26.53 -18.39
N GLU A 161 14.59 25.66 -19.38
CA GLU A 161 15.76 25.04 -20.02
C GLU A 161 16.63 26.16 -20.64
N THR A 162 17.73 26.45 -19.97
CA THR A 162 18.74 27.33 -20.57
C THR A 162 19.26 26.56 -21.80
N GLN A 163 18.75 26.90 -22.98
CA GLN A 163 19.38 26.44 -24.23
C GLN A 163 20.85 26.88 -24.18
N ALA A 164 21.71 25.91 -23.88
CA ALA A 164 23.13 26.10 -24.07
C ALA A 164 23.33 26.43 -25.57
N ALA A 165 23.59 27.70 -25.84
CA ALA A 165 23.97 28.16 -27.17
C ALA A 165 25.20 27.36 -27.63
N GLU A 166 25.02 26.60 -28.71
CA GLU A 166 26.08 25.99 -29.52
C GLU A 166 26.89 27.06 -30.22
#